data_3ff060c2da6c8683ecafc08532cd7ba1
#
_entry.id   3ff060c2da6c8683ecafc08532cd7ba1
#
_cell.length_a   1.000
_cell.length_b   1.000
_cell.length_c   1.000
_cell.angle_alpha   90.00
_cell.angle_beta   90.00
_cell.angle_gamma   90.00
#
_symmetry.space_group_name_H-M   'P 1'
#
loop_
_entity.id
_entity.type
_entity.pdbx_description
1 polymer ?
#
loop_
_entity_poly.entity_id
_entity_poly.type
_entity_poly.pdbx_seq_one_letter_code
_entity_poly.pdbx_strand_id
1 'polypeptide(L)'
;ASVSVVPVGLSKFREGLYPLEPFTKEDAEENLDIIEKWQKIIYEKHGIHFVHASDELYMLAGRPLPEEERYDGYIQLENGVGMIRLMTSEVEEVLKTADDDGKEEELSMATGVLAYPYIKEYLERITGIYPGRKVHLYKIENHFFGERITVAGLITGTDLIDQLRGK
;
A
#
# COMPACT_ATOMS: atom_id res chain seq x y z
N ALA A 1 22.15 5.12 6.44
CA ALA A 1 21.14 4.75 7.44
C ALA A 1 19.90 5.60 7.22
N SER A 2 18.72 5.02 7.47
CA SER A 2 17.42 5.69 7.35
C SER A 2 16.48 5.18 8.44
N VAL A 3 15.39 5.89 8.64
CA VAL A 3 14.32 5.53 9.61
C VAL A 3 12.99 5.49 8.87
N SER A 4 12.19 4.46 9.12
CA SER A 4 10.80 4.39 8.71
C SER A 4 9.87 4.60 9.90
N VAL A 5 8.79 5.36 9.69
CA VAL A 5 7.70 5.55 10.64
C VAL A 5 6.47 4.85 10.11
N VAL A 6 6.00 3.85 10.87
CA VAL A 6 4.92 2.95 10.48
C VAL A 6 3.86 2.96 11.58
N PRO A 7 2.56 3.06 11.28
CA PRO A 7 1.52 2.96 12.29
C PRO A 7 1.53 1.56 12.93
N VAL A 8 1.13 1.50 14.19
CA VAL A 8 1.08 0.22 14.90
C VAL A 8 -0.07 -0.64 14.38
N GLY A 9 0.24 -1.87 13.97
CA GLY A 9 -0.76 -2.88 13.62
C GLY A 9 -1.36 -3.51 14.89
N LEU A 10 -2.65 -3.32 15.12
CA LEU A 10 -3.35 -3.85 16.29
C LEU A 10 -4.15 -5.10 15.93
N SER A 11 -3.51 -6.26 16.11
CA SER A 11 -4.22 -7.54 15.98
C SER A 11 -5.14 -7.80 17.18
N LYS A 12 -6.09 -8.72 17.02
CA LYS A 12 -6.97 -9.17 18.10
C LYS A 12 -6.25 -10.02 19.18
N PHE A 13 -5.02 -10.48 18.91
CA PHE A 13 -4.22 -11.30 19.82
C PHE A 13 -3.35 -10.44 20.75
N ARG A 14 -3.99 -9.55 21.51
CA ARG A 14 -3.28 -8.61 22.40
C ARG A 14 -3.68 -8.75 23.86
N GLU A 15 -4.26 -9.87 24.26
CA GLU A 15 -4.61 -10.14 25.65
C GLU A 15 -3.36 -10.07 26.54
N GLY A 16 -3.43 -9.33 27.63
CA GLY A 16 -2.32 -9.14 28.57
C GLY A 16 -1.22 -8.17 28.11
N LEU A 17 -1.30 -7.61 26.90
CA LEU A 17 -0.37 -6.58 26.42
C LEU A 17 -0.86 -5.18 26.79
N TYR A 18 0.10 -4.24 26.85
CA TYR A 18 -0.22 -2.82 27.08
C TYR A 18 -1.24 -2.33 26.04
N PRO A 19 -2.33 -1.67 26.47
CA PRO A 19 -3.33 -1.13 25.57
C PRO A 19 -2.73 -0.02 24.72
N LEU A 20 -2.85 -0.17 23.39
CA LEU A 20 -2.45 0.83 22.41
C LEU A 20 -3.69 1.30 21.65
N GLU A 21 -3.71 2.57 21.32
CA GLU A 21 -4.74 3.15 20.44
C GLU A 21 -4.21 3.20 19.00
N PRO A 22 -5.04 2.88 18.00
CA PRO A 22 -4.66 3.05 16.60
C PRO A 22 -4.57 4.53 16.27
N PHE A 23 -3.75 4.90 15.31
CA PHE A 23 -3.74 6.26 14.77
C PHE A 23 -5.11 6.62 14.18
N THR A 24 -5.56 7.83 14.49
CA THR A 24 -6.64 8.49 13.77
C THR A 24 -6.10 9.14 12.50
N LYS A 25 -7.00 9.69 11.69
CA LYS A 25 -6.62 10.50 10.53
C LYS A 25 -5.80 11.73 10.95
N GLU A 26 -6.25 12.41 11.99
CA GLU A 26 -5.61 13.60 12.54
C GLU A 26 -4.20 13.29 13.07
N ASP A 27 -4.02 12.18 13.78
CA ASP A 27 -2.70 11.72 14.24
C ASP A 27 -1.76 11.46 13.05
N ALA A 28 -2.26 10.85 11.98
CA ALA A 28 -1.47 10.60 10.78
C ALA A 28 -1.08 11.89 10.07
N GLU A 29 -1.99 12.87 9.98
CA GLU A 29 -1.71 14.19 9.40
C GLU A 29 -0.62 14.92 10.19
N GLU A 30 -0.70 14.98 11.52
CA GLU A 30 0.31 15.62 12.38
C GLU A 30 1.67 14.93 12.26
N ASN A 31 1.69 13.60 12.25
CA ASN A 31 2.94 12.86 12.09
C ASN A 31 3.59 13.10 10.72
N LEU A 32 2.80 13.17 9.65
CA LEU A 32 3.30 13.49 8.31
C LEU A 32 3.89 14.90 8.26
N ASP A 33 3.26 15.90 8.87
CA ASP A 33 3.77 17.27 8.94
C ASP A 33 5.15 17.30 9.62
N ILE A 34 5.32 16.56 10.71
CA ILE A 34 6.60 16.45 11.42
C ILE A 34 7.64 15.76 10.53
N ILE A 35 7.29 14.62 9.93
CA ILE A 35 8.19 13.84 9.07
C ILE A 35 8.64 14.68 7.87
N GLU A 36 7.71 15.28 7.15
CA GLU A 36 8.00 16.08 5.96
C GLU A 36 8.84 17.33 6.28
N LYS A 37 8.59 17.97 7.42
CA LYS A 37 9.45 19.06 7.91
C LYS A 37 10.89 18.59 8.13
N TRP A 38 11.09 17.44 8.79
CA TRP A 38 12.43 16.93 9.04
C TRP A 38 13.09 16.39 7.77
N GLN A 39 12.36 15.77 6.87
CA GLN A 39 12.87 15.38 5.55
C GLN A 39 13.47 16.59 4.82
N LYS A 40 12.74 17.71 4.78
CA LYS A 40 13.22 18.92 4.13
C LYS A 40 14.52 19.44 4.77
N ILE A 41 14.55 19.55 6.10
CA ILE A 41 15.74 20.05 6.84
C ILE A 41 16.95 19.16 6.60
N ILE A 42 16.76 17.84 6.63
CA ILE A 42 17.85 16.88 6.48
C ILE A 42 18.31 16.81 5.02
N TYR A 43 17.38 16.86 4.08
CA TYR A 43 17.71 16.89 2.66
C TYR A 43 18.54 18.12 2.26
N GLU A 44 18.16 19.32 2.73
CA GLU A 44 18.92 20.55 2.49
C GLU A 44 20.36 20.47 3.02
N LYS A 45 20.57 19.72 4.10
CA LYS A 45 21.88 19.60 4.75
C LYS A 45 22.73 18.44 4.26
N HIS A 46 22.09 17.33 3.89
CA HIS A 46 22.78 16.04 3.64
C HIS A 46 22.46 15.40 2.30
N GLY A 47 21.48 15.92 1.54
CA GLY A 47 21.06 15.37 0.26
C GLY A 47 20.33 14.01 0.36
N ILE A 48 19.79 13.69 1.53
CA ILE A 48 18.97 12.49 1.78
C ILE A 48 17.76 12.86 2.62
N HIS A 49 16.65 12.15 2.47
CA HIS A 49 15.44 12.40 3.26
C HIS A 49 15.51 11.80 4.66
N PHE A 50 16.25 10.73 4.86
CA PHE A 50 16.58 10.04 6.10
C PHE A 50 15.38 9.42 6.84
N VAL A 51 14.33 10.18 7.17
CA VAL A 51 13.11 9.69 7.83
C VAL A 51 11.99 9.57 6.81
N HIS A 52 11.33 8.43 6.75
CA HIS A 52 10.28 8.14 5.78
C HIS A 52 9.01 7.68 6.48
N ALA A 53 7.87 8.16 6.03
CA ALA A 53 6.56 7.64 6.45
C ALA A 53 6.17 6.48 5.53
N SER A 54 5.52 5.46 6.11
CA SER A 54 4.95 4.37 5.32
C SER A 54 3.78 4.85 4.45
N ASP A 55 3.49 4.12 3.38
CA ASP A 55 2.34 4.37 2.52
C ASP A 55 1.03 4.39 3.32
N GLU A 56 0.92 3.50 4.32
CA GLU A 56 -0.24 3.42 5.22
C GLU A 56 -0.52 4.74 5.96
N LEU A 57 0.52 5.48 6.41
CA LEU A 57 0.33 6.78 7.04
C LEU A 57 -0.25 7.81 6.07
N TYR A 58 0.23 7.86 4.83
CA TYR A 58 -0.33 8.74 3.80
C TYR A 58 -1.78 8.38 3.48
N MET A 59 -2.09 7.09 3.36
CA MET A 59 -3.44 6.61 3.10
C MET A 59 -4.39 6.94 4.25
N LEU A 60 -3.95 6.74 5.49
CA LEU A 60 -4.73 7.06 6.69
C LEU A 60 -5.02 8.56 6.80
N ALA A 61 -4.04 9.40 6.50
CA ALA A 61 -4.19 10.85 6.45
C ALA A 61 -5.04 11.33 5.26
N GLY A 62 -5.27 10.47 4.25
CA GLY A 62 -5.92 10.87 3.00
C GLY A 62 -5.07 11.84 2.17
N ARG A 63 -3.74 11.79 2.33
CA ARG A 63 -2.78 12.59 1.55
C ARG A 63 -2.27 11.80 0.34
N PRO A 64 -1.93 12.48 -0.76
CA PRO A 64 -1.27 11.84 -1.89
C PRO A 64 0.10 11.29 -1.47
N LEU A 65 0.48 10.16 -2.06
CA LEU A 65 1.81 9.59 -1.88
C LEU A 65 2.87 10.54 -2.48
N PRO A 66 4.05 10.65 -1.85
CA PRO A 66 5.16 11.45 -2.40
C PRO A 66 5.59 11.01 -3.80
N GLU A 67 6.26 11.91 -4.51
CA GLU A 67 6.91 11.56 -5.77
C GLU A 67 8.14 10.69 -5.53
N GLU A 68 8.58 9.99 -6.58
CA GLU A 68 9.62 8.96 -6.54
C GLU A 68 10.93 9.44 -5.90
N GLU A 69 11.34 10.67 -6.19
CA GLU A 69 12.59 11.26 -5.70
C GLU A 69 12.65 11.36 -4.17
N ARG A 70 11.50 11.35 -3.49
CA ARG A 70 11.43 11.45 -2.04
C ARG A 70 11.72 10.15 -1.30
N TYR A 71 11.87 9.05 -2.02
CA TYR A 71 12.11 7.74 -1.42
C TYR A 71 13.59 7.31 -1.40
N ASP A 72 14.51 8.18 -1.88
CA ASP A 72 15.97 7.92 -1.90
C ASP A 72 16.33 6.55 -2.51
N GLY A 73 15.63 6.15 -3.59
CA GLY A 73 15.81 4.85 -4.22
C GLY A 73 15.14 3.69 -3.48
N TYR A 74 14.06 3.98 -2.73
CA TYR A 74 13.22 2.98 -2.06
C TYR A 74 13.93 2.13 -1.01
N ILE A 75 14.84 2.76 -0.26
CA ILE A 75 15.68 2.10 0.76
C ILE A 75 14.90 1.50 1.96
N GLN A 76 13.61 1.80 2.10
CA GLN A 76 12.72 1.31 3.14
C GLN A 76 11.51 0.54 2.59
N LEU A 77 11.63 0.00 1.37
CA LEU A 77 10.52 -0.67 0.67
C LEU A 77 9.90 -1.82 1.50
N GLU A 78 10.74 -2.65 2.14
CA GLU A 78 10.31 -3.78 2.97
C GLU A 78 9.51 -3.36 4.21
N ASN A 79 9.62 -2.08 4.61
CA ASN A 79 8.85 -1.48 5.69
C ASN A 79 7.57 -0.77 5.20
N GLY A 80 7.14 -1.03 3.97
CA GLY A 80 5.93 -0.44 3.40
C GLY A 80 6.06 1.04 3.04
N VAL A 81 7.28 1.49 2.72
CA VAL A 81 7.57 2.87 2.31
C VAL A 81 7.79 2.93 0.80
N GLY A 82 6.88 3.55 0.09
CA GLY A 82 6.97 3.76 -1.36
C GLY A 82 6.60 2.55 -2.22
N MET A 83 6.01 1.50 -1.65
CA MET A 83 5.60 0.32 -2.42
C MET A 83 4.55 0.67 -3.47
N ILE A 84 3.56 1.47 -3.12
CA ILE A 84 2.50 1.89 -4.04
C ILE A 84 3.07 2.84 -5.10
N ARG A 85 3.96 3.78 -4.72
CA ARG A 85 4.59 4.67 -5.70
C ARG A 85 5.44 3.89 -6.70
N LEU A 86 6.27 2.95 -6.23
CA LEU A 86 7.08 2.10 -7.10
C LEU A 86 6.19 1.31 -8.07
N MET A 87 5.17 0.63 -7.57
CA MET A 87 4.21 -0.09 -8.40
C MET A 87 3.52 0.83 -9.42
N THR A 88 3.16 2.06 -9.04
CA THR A 88 2.59 3.05 -9.95
C THR A 88 3.56 3.37 -11.09
N SER A 89 4.82 3.68 -10.75
CA SER A 89 5.85 4.01 -11.74
C SER A 89 6.10 2.85 -12.71
N GLU A 90 6.17 1.62 -12.19
CA GLU A 90 6.36 0.41 -13.00
C GLU A 90 5.17 0.13 -13.94
N VAL A 91 3.94 0.24 -13.43
CA VAL A 91 2.73 0.09 -14.26
C VAL A 91 2.68 1.16 -15.34
N GLU A 92 2.96 2.41 -15.00
CA GLU A 92 2.97 3.51 -15.97
C GLU A 92 4.02 3.32 -17.04
N GLU A 93 5.21 2.83 -16.70
CA GLU A 93 6.26 2.55 -17.69
C GLU A 93 5.85 1.44 -18.66
N VAL A 94 5.26 0.36 -18.15
CA VAL A 94 4.76 -0.74 -19.00
C VAL A 94 3.63 -0.25 -19.91
N LEU A 95 2.69 0.54 -19.37
CA LEU A 95 1.54 1.03 -20.15
C LEU A 95 1.91 2.01 -21.27
N LYS A 96 3.07 2.68 -21.22
CA LYS A 96 3.52 3.57 -22.31
C LYS A 96 3.73 2.85 -23.63
N THR A 97 4.12 1.58 -23.59
CA THR A 97 4.42 0.77 -24.77
C THR A 97 3.49 -0.43 -24.93
N ALA A 98 2.48 -0.52 -24.06
CA ALA A 98 1.50 -1.59 -24.07
C ALA A 98 0.58 -1.48 -25.29
N ASP A 99 0.37 -2.59 -25.97
CA ASP A 99 -0.56 -2.71 -27.08
C ASP A 99 -1.34 -4.01 -26.95
N ASP A 100 -2.58 -4.04 -27.42
CA ASP A 100 -3.45 -5.22 -27.30
C ASP A 100 -2.85 -6.39 -28.09
N ASP A 101 -2.64 -7.50 -27.41
CA ASP A 101 -2.13 -8.73 -28.00
C ASP A 101 -3.25 -9.67 -28.53
N GLY A 102 -4.50 -9.24 -28.45
CA GLY A 102 -5.69 -9.95 -28.92
C GLY A 102 -6.00 -11.24 -28.16
N LYS A 103 -5.36 -11.48 -27.01
CA LYS A 103 -5.62 -12.70 -26.22
C LYS A 103 -6.79 -12.50 -25.29
N GLU A 104 -7.58 -13.56 -25.16
CA GLU A 104 -8.65 -13.66 -24.17
C GLU A 104 -8.13 -14.45 -22.95
N GLU A 105 -8.18 -13.83 -21.79
CA GLU A 105 -7.81 -14.45 -20.51
C GLU A 105 -8.74 -13.99 -19.40
N GLU A 106 -9.04 -14.92 -18.50
CA GLU A 106 -9.81 -14.64 -17.30
C GLU A 106 -8.93 -14.92 -16.06
N LEU A 107 -8.75 -13.92 -15.22
CA LEU A 107 -7.87 -13.97 -14.05
C LEU A 107 -8.64 -13.61 -12.78
N SER A 108 -8.33 -14.29 -11.69
CA SER A 108 -8.81 -13.94 -10.35
C SER A 108 -7.63 -13.48 -9.49
N MET A 109 -7.79 -12.32 -8.89
CA MET A 109 -6.80 -11.71 -8.00
C MET A 109 -7.43 -11.38 -6.65
N ALA A 110 -6.66 -11.50 -5.58
CA ALA A 110 -7.08 -11.12 -4.25
C ALA A 110 -6.04 -10.20 -3.59
N THR A 111 -6.51 -9.21 -2.85
CA THR A 111 -5.63 -8.29 -2.12
C THR A 111 -6.28 -7.83 -0.82
N GLY A 112 -5.50 -7.22 0.08
CA GLY A 112 -5.98 -6.63 1.32
C GLY A 112 -6.74 -5.32 1.09
N VAL A 113 -7.42 -4.88 2.14
CA VAL A 113 -8.29 -3.69 2.12
C VAL A 113 -7.50 -2.44 1.71
N LEU A 114 -6.27 -2.29 2.21
CA LEU A 114 -5.45 -1.10 2.00
C LEU A 114 -5.03 -0.92 0.53
N ALA A 115 -4.54 -1.99 -0.11
CA ALA A 115 -4.06 -1.95 -1.48
C ALA A 115 -5.18 -2.03 -2.53
N TYR A 116 -6.38 -2.48 -2.14
CA TYR A 116 -7.48 -2.72 -3.07
C TYR A 116 -7.80 -1.56 -4.02
N PRO A 117 -7.96 -0.29 -3.56
CA PRO A 117 -8.32 0.81 -4.45
C PRO A 117 -7.26 1.07 -5.52
N TYR A 118 -5.98 0.96 -5.19
CA TYR A 118 -4.86 1.14 -6.13
C TYR A 118 -4.79 0.02 -7.15
N ILE A 119 -4.86 -1.23 -6.69
CA ILE A 119 -4.89 -2.39 -7.60
C ILE A 119 -6.07 -2.31 -8.56
N LYS A 120 -7.25 -1.91 -8.07
CA LYS A 120 -8.44 -1.73 -8.89
C LYS A 120 -8.21 -0.69 -10.00
N GLU A 121 -7.67 0.47 -9.66
CA GLU A 121 -7.37 1.53 -10.63
C GLU A 121 -6.39 1.05 -11.71
N TYR A 122 -5.32 0.34 -11.31
CA TYR A 122 -4.37 -0.20 -12.30
C TYR A 122 -5.01 -1.24 -13.20
N LEU A 123 -5.84 -2.12 -12.67
CA LEU A 123 -6.55 -3.12 -13.46
C LEU A 123 -7.53 -2.49 -14.45
N GLU A 124 -8.22 -1.42 -14.08
CA GLU A 124 -9.09 -0.66 -14.99
C GLU A 124 -8.29 -0.06 -16.16
N ARG A 125 -7.11 0.47 -15.89
CA ARG A 125 -6.20 1.00 -16.94
C ARG A 125 -5.67 -0.11 -17.84
N ILE A 126 -5.22 -1.23 -17.25
CA ILE A 126 -4.70 -2.40 -17.97
C ILE A 126 -5.78 -3.02 -18.86
N THR A 127 -6.97 -3.28 -18.32
CA THR A 127 -8.08 -3.86 -19.10
C THR A 127 -8.62 -2.91 -20.17
N GLY A 128 -8.41 -1.60 -20.01
CA GLY A 128 -8.69 -0.60 -21.04
C GLY A 128 -7.82 -0.75 -22.29
N ILE A 129 -6.57 -1.23 -22.14
CA ILE A 129 -5.65 -1.50 -23.26
C ILE A 129 -5.86 -2.94 -23.77
N TYR A 130 -6.12 -3.88 -22.88
CA TYR A 130 -6.29 -5.31 -23.17
C TYR A 130 -7.74 -5.75 -22.96
N PRO A 131 -8.68 -5.44 -23.87
CA PRO A 131 -10.11 -5.70 -23.67
C PRO A 131 -10.45 -7.20 -23.59
N GLY A 132 -9.59 -8.09 -24.09
CA GLY A 132 -9.71 -9.53 -23.93
C GLY A 132 -9.37 -10.06 -22.52
N ARG A 133 -8.82 -9.21 -21.65
CA ARG A 133 -8.50 -9.60 -20.27
C ARG A 133 -9.67 -9.32 -19.34
N LYS A 134 -10.22 -10.35 -18.75
CA LYS A 134 -11.25 -10.24 -17.71
C LYS A 134 -10.62 -10.52 -16.35
N VAL A 135 -10.63 -9.52 -15.48
CA VAL A 135 -10.01 -9.64 -14.15
C VAL A 135 -11.04 -9.49 -13.06
N HIS A 136 -11.11 -10.48 -12.18
CA HIS A 136 -11.92 -10.47 -10.96
C HIS A 136 -11.01 -10.09 -9.78
N LEU A 137 -11.19 -8.89 -9.26
CA LEU A 137 -10.45 -8.45 -8.09
C LEU A 137 -11.29 -8.59 -6.83
N TYR A 138 -10.78 -9.34 -5.86
CA TYR A 138 -11.42 -9.57 -4.57
C TYR A 138 -10.69 -8.82 -3.46
N LYS A 139 -11.45 -8.03 -2.70
CA LYS A 139 -10.99 -7.40 -1.47
C LYS A 139 -11.17 -8.39 -0.32
N ILE A 140 -10.08 -8.72 0.38
CA ILE A 140 -10.07 -9.66 1.50
C ILE A 140 -9.91 -8.89 2.81
N GLU A 141 -10.81 -9.11 3.72
CA GLU A 141 -10.75 -8.62 5.09
C GLU A 141 -9.98 -9.61 5.97
N ASN A 142 -9.12 -9.12 6.85
CA ASN A 142 -8.35 -9.98 7.73
C ASN A 142 -9.17 -10.33 8.98
N HIS A 143 -9.89 -11.45 8.95
CA HIS A 143 -10.66 -11.92 10.09
C HIS A 143 -9.77 -12.69 11.08
N PHE A 144 -8.66 -13.28 10.61
CA PHE A 144 -7.77 -14.05 11.48
C PHE A 144 -7.03 -13.16 12.48
N PHE A 145 -6.33 -12.13 12.01
CA PHE A 145 -5.63 -11.19 12.89
C PHE A 145 -6.52 -10.05 13.39
N GLY A 146 -7.64 -9.79 12.74
CA GLY A 146 -8.58 -8.70 13.02
C GLY A 146 -8.64 -7.68 11.89
N GLU A 147 -9.79 -7.06 11.69
CA GLU A 147 -10.09 -6.15 10.56
C GLU A 147 -9.23 -4.88 10.52
N ARG A 148 -8.56 -4.55 11.64
CA ARG A 148 -7.60 -3.45 11.70
C ARG A 148 -6.26 -3.79 11.04
N ILE A 149 -6.04 -5.04 10.67
CA ILE A 149 -4.88 -5.48 9.90
C ILE A 149 -5.28 -5.45 8.42
N THR A 150 -4.88 -4.39 7.73
CA THR A 150 -5.35 -4.06 6.38
C THR A 150 -4.38 -4.43 5.27
N VAL A 151 -3.13 -4.78 5.65
CA VAL A 151 -2.06 -5.11 4.69
C VAL A 151 -2.26 -6.49 4.06
N ALA A 152 -2.01 -6.61 2.76
CA ALA A 152 -2.18 -7.85 2.01
C ALA A 152 -1.25 -8.99 2.48
N GLY A 153 -0.04 -8.66 2.94
CA GLY A 153 0.96 -9.64 3.38
C GLY A 153 0.58 -10.45 4.63
N LEU A 154 -0.46 -10.05 5.36
CA LEU A 154 -0.96 -10.76 6.54
C LEU A 154 -2.30 -11.48 6.31
N ILE A 155 -2.81 -11.52 5.09
CA ILE A 155 -3.98 -12.32 4.73
C ILE A 155 -3.64 -13.80 4.90
N THR A 156 -4.50 -14.54 5.61
CA THR A 156 -4.30 -15.97 5.83
C THR A 156 -5.04 -16.82 4.81
N GLY A 157 -4.62 -18.09 4.67
CA GLY A 157 -5.35 -19.03 3.82
C GLY A 157 -6.80 -19.23 4.26
N THR A 158 -7.08 -19.13 5.56
CA THR A 158 -8.45 -19.19 6.09
C THR A 158 -9.28 -18.01 5.59
N ASP A 159 -8.74 -16.78 5.68
CA ASP A 159 -9.42 -15.58 5.17
C ASP A 159 -9.76 -15.71 3.67
N LEU A 160 -8.82 -16.25 2.87
CA LEU A 160 -9.03 -16.48 1.44
C LEU A 160 -10.14 -17.52 1.18
N ILE A 161 -10.05 -18.67 1.84
CA ILE A 161 -11.01 -19.77 1.65
C ILE A 161 -12.43 -19.33 2.03
N ASP A 162 -12.58 -18.67 3.17
CA ASP A 162 -13.90 -18.29 3.68
C ASP A 162 -14.57 -17.19 2.83
N GLN A 163 -13.78 -16.28 2.28
CA GLN A 163 -14.31 -15.15 1.52
C GLN A 163 -14.41 -15.40 0.01
N LEU A 164 -13.69 -16.40 -0.52
CA LEU A 164 -13.68 -16.74 -1.95
C LEU A 164 -14.47 -18.02 -2.28
N ARG A 165 -14.92 -18.77 -1.29
CA ARG A 165 -15.69 -19.99 -1.51
C ARG A 165 -16.97 -19.72 -2.33
N GLY A 166 -17.05 -20.33 -3.52
CA GLY A 166 -18.19 -20.21 -4.43
C GLY A 166 -18.23 -18.94 -5.29
N LYS A 167 -17.12 -18.24 -5.37
CA LYS A 167 -16.96 -17.09 -6.27
C LYS A 167 -16.18 -17.45 -7.53
#